data_4df6475767abd316293796a9d5f4b6eb
#
_entry.id   4df6475767abd316293796a9d5f4b6eb
#
_cell.length_a   1.000
_cell.length_b   1.000
_cell.length_c   1.000
_cell.angle_alpha   90.00
_cell.angle_beta   90.00
_cell.angle_gamma   90.00
#
_symmetry.space_group_name_H-M   'P 1'
#
loop_
_entity.id
_entity.type
_entity.pdbx_description
1 polymer ?
#
loop_
_entity_poly.entity_id
_entity_poly.type
_entity_poly.pdbx_seq_one_letter_code
_entity_poly.pdbx_strand_id
1 'polypeptide(L)'
;MSFGIWHNTGDPEEYELLFDASLANYIMEREWHKGQVMEQKEDGTVFLKFSSNQRPQVMSWVQGFGPAVTVLGPESLKNEIRQNAEKVLQKYKG
;
A
#
# COMPACT_ATOMS: atom_id res chain seq x y z
N MET A 1 -8.71 -14.45 -24.56
CA MET A 1 -8.66 -14.28 -23.89
C MET A 1 -8.25 -14.30 -23.14
N SER A 2 -8.11 -14.29 -22.94
CA SER A 2 -7.84 -14.35 -22.12
C SER A 2 -7.33 -14.23 -21.38
N PHE A 3 -7.09 -14.29 -21.30
CA PHE A 3 -6.75 -14.27 -20.45
C PHE A 3 -6.42 -13.66 -19.78
N GLY A 4 -6.31 -13.29 -19.98
CA GLY A 4 -6.05 -12.68 -19.32
C GLY A 4 -6.18 -12.11 -18.71
N ILE A 5 -6.46 -12.04 -18.80
CA ILE A 5 -6.69 -11.53 -18.14
C ILE A 5 -6.35 -11.34 -17.14
N TRP A 6 -6.41 -11.65 -16.91
CA TRP A 6 -6.29 -11.66 -15.83
C TRP A 6 -5.57 -10.74 -15.29
N HIS A 7 -5.49 -10.46 -15.41
CA HIS A 7 -4.71 -9.87 -14.66
C HIS A 7 -5.11 -8.51 -14.46
N ASN A 8 -4.79 -7.74 -14.41
CA ASN A 8 -4.85 -6.37 -14.23
C ASN A 8 -5.67 -5.71 -15.23
N THR A 9 -6.71 -6.37 -15.61
CA THR A 9 -7.59 -5.77 -16.58
C THR A 9 -8.70 -4.99 -15.96
N GLY A 10 -8.77 -4.96 -14.64
CA GLY A 10 -9.80 -4.18 -13.98
C GLY A 10 -9.51 -2.70 -14.02
N ASP A 11 -10.49 -1.92 -13.60
CA ASP A 11 -10.34 -0.50 -13.46
C ASP A 11 -9.29 -0.18 -12.40
N PRO A 12 -8.56 0.91 -12.57
CA PRO A 12 -7.61 1.32 -11.53
C PRO A 12 -8.32 1.60 -10.23
N GLU A 13 -7.68 1.24 -9.13
CA GLU A 13 -8.12 1.60 -7.79
C GLU A 13 -7.24 2.70 -7.24
N GLU A 14 -7.83 3.54 -6.43
CA GLU A 14 -7.08 4.59 -5.76
C GLU A 14 -6.62 4.09 -4.41
N TYR A 15 -5.33 4.25 -4.14
CA TYR A 15 -4.71 3.81 -2.89
C TYR A 15 -4.24 5.01 -2.10
N GLU A 16 -4.46 4.96 -0.79
CA GLU A 16 -4.04 6.02 0.12
C GLU A 16 -3.26 5.38 1.25
N LEU A 17 -2.03 5.83 1.40
CA LEU A 17 -1.08 5.25 2.37
C LEU A 17 -0.50 6.36 3.22
N LEU A 18 -0.18 6.01 4.46
CA LEU A 18 0.49 6.93 5.38
C LEU A 18 1.74 6.24 5.89
N PHE A 19 2.90 6.83 5.60
CA PHE A 19 4.19 6.28 6.02
C PHE A 19 4.67 6.98 7.28
N ASP A 20 5.31 6.21 8.17
CA ASP A 20 5.89 6.76 9.37
C ASP A 20 6.95 7.81 9.04
N ALA A 21 7.15 8.73 9.97
CA ALA A 21 8.15 9.79 9.79
C ALA A 21 9.53 9.22 9.56
N SER A 22 9.84 8.06 10.12
CA SER A 22 11.14 7.42 9.95
C SER A 22 11.44 7.09 8.50
N LEU A 23 10.42 6.95 7.66
CA LEU A 23 10.57 6.66 6.24
C LEU A 23 10.43 7.88 5.36
N ALA A 24 10.24 9.06 5.96
CA ALA A 24 9.86 10.25 5.18
C ALA A 24 10.85 10.55 4.07
N ASN A 25 12.14 10.59 4.38
CA ASN A 25 13.13 10.92 3.36
C ASN A 25 13.15 9.90 2.25
N TYR A 26 13.08 8.62 2.62
CA TYR A 26 13.12 7.55 1.65
C TYR A 26 11.92 7.63 0.69
N ILE A 27 10.74 7.88 1.24
CA ILE A 27 9.52 7.91 0.44
C ILE A 27 9.48 9.16 -0.43
N MET A 28 9.87 10.30 0.11
CA MET A 28 9.73 11.57 -0.60
C MET A 28 10.76 11.78 -1.69
N GLU A 29 11.84 11.00 -1.68
CA GLU A 29 12.89 11.15 -2.69
C GLU A 29 12.51 10.59 -4.05
N ARG A 30 11.40 9.87 -4.15
CA ARG A 30 11.12 9.09 -5.35
C ARG A 30 9.73 9.32 -5.87
N GLU A 31 9.58 9.13 -7.16
CA GLU A 31 8.26 8.95 -7.75
C GLU A 31 7.98 7.46 -7.80
N TRP A 32 6.99 7.03 -7.03
CA TRP A 32 6.64 5.62 -6.95
C TRP A 32 5.63 5.23 -8.02
N HIS A 33 4.72 6.16 -8.31
CA HIS A 33 3.68 5.95 -9.31
C HIS A 33 3.45 7.25 -10.05
N LYS A 34 3.30 7.14 -11.34
CA LYS A 34 3.02 8.32 -12.16
C LYS A 34 1.72 8.96 -11.69
N GLY A 35 1.75 10.26 -11.54
CA GLY A 35 0.56 10.99 -11.11
C GLY A 35 0.29 10.91 -9.62
N GLN A 36 1.24 10.42 -8.85
CA GLN A 36 1.05 10.34 -7.40
C GLN A 36 0.88 11.70 -6.76
N VAL A 37 0.13 11.72 -5.67
CA VAL A 37 0.04 12.88 -4.77
C VAL A 37 0.79 12.52 -3.50
N MET A 38 1.68 13.39 -3.07
CA MET A 38 2.50 13.13 -1.90
C MET A 38 2.55 14.37 -1.04
N GLU A 39 2.36 14.20 0.26
CA GLU A 39 2.33 15.33 1.18
C GLU A 39 2.95 14.91 2.52
N GLN A 40 3.91 15.69 3.00
CA GLN A 40 4.43 15.47 4.33
C GLN A 40 3.58 16.22 5.33
N LYS A 41 3.14 15.53 6.36
CA LYS A 41 2.30 16.11 7.40
C LYS A 41 3.14 16.78 8.46
N GLU A 42 2.48 17.54 9.34
CA GLU A 42 3.17 18.28 10.38
C GLU A 42 3.95 17.38 11.34
N ASP A 43 3.43 16.17 11.57
CA ASP A 43 4.10 15.23 12.47
C ASP A 43 5.22 14.45 11.80
N GLY A 44 5.53 14.78 10.55
CA GLY A 44 6.59 14.13 9.80
C GLY A 44 6.16 12.93 8.99
N THR A 45 4.95 12.42 9.18
CA THR A 45 4.46 11.32 8.36
C THR A 45 4.24 11.77 6.93
N VAL A 46 4.21 10.81 6.00
CA VAL A 46 4.04 11.12 4.59
C VAL A 46 2.80 10.44 4.05
N PHE A 47 1.91 11.24 3.51
CA PHE A 47 0.71 10.76 2.83
C PHE A 47 1.05 10.54 1.35
N LEU A 48 0.69 9.36 0.82
CA LEU A 48 0.89 9.04 -0.58
C LEU A 48 -0.40 8.51 -1.16
N LYS A 49 -0.82 9.08 -2.28
CA LYS A 49 -2.03 8.66 -2.98
C LYS A 49 -1.70 8.42 -4.43
N PHE A 50 -2.16 7.30 -4.94
CA PHE A 50 -1.92 6.95 -6.34
C PHE A 50 -2.99 5.97 -6.82
N SER A 51 -3.08 5.81 -8.13
CA SER A 51 -3.99 4.83 -8.75
C SER A 51 -3.19 3.72 -9.38
N SER A 52 -3.71 2.50 -9.29
CA SER A 52 -3.08 1.36 -9.91
C SER A 52 -4.11 0.26 -10.12
N ASN A 53 -3.95 -0.49 -11.21
CA ASN A 53 -4.73 -1.70 -11.42
C ASN A 53 -3.93 -2.96 -11.11
N GLN A 54 -2.80 -2.80 -10.41
CA GLN A 54 -1.90 -3.91 -10.08
C GLN A 54 -1.97 -4.21 -8.59
N ARG A 55 -3.16 -4.59 -8.13
CA ARG A 55 -3.38 -4.78 -6.69
C ARG A 55 -2.39 -5.74 -6.04
N PRO A 56 -2.06 -6.90 -6.64
CA PRO A 56 -1.09 -7.79 -6.01
C PRO A 56 0.27 -7.14 -5.81
N GLN A 57 0.71 -6.32 -6.76
CA GLN A 57 1.98 -5.63 -6.62
C GLN A 57 1.92 -4.57 -5.53
N VAL A 58 0.82 -3.83 -5.47
CA VAL A 58 0.64 -2.82 -4.43
C VAL A 58 0.66 -3.49 -3.06
N MET A 59 -0.06 -4.59 -2.92
CA MET A 59 -0.13 -5.31 -1.65
C MET A 59 1.25 -5.79 -1.21
N SER A 60 1.99 -6.38 -2.13
CA SER A 60 3.33 -6.86 -1.83
C SER A 60 4.26 -5.72 -1.41
N TRP A 61 4.18 -4.61 -2.12
CA TRP A 61 4.99 -3.44 -1.82
C TRP A 61 4.68 -2.89 -0.44
N VAL A 62 3.40 -2.75 -0.14
CA VAL A 62 2.95 -2.24 1.15
C VAL A 62 3.40 -3.15 2.28
N GLN A 63 3.22 -4.45 2.11
CA GLN A 63 3.60 -5.41 3.15
C GLN A 63 5.10 -5.41 3.42
N GLY A 64 5.89 -5.04 2.43
CA GLY A 64 7.34 -4.96 2.60
C GLY A 64 7.77 -3.92 3.61
N PHE A 65 6.94 -2.92 3.89
CA PHE A 65 7.26 -1.90 4.89
C PHE A 65 6.85 -2.31 6.29
N GLY A 66 6.07 -3.40 6.42
CA GLY A 66 5.63 -3.85 7.73
C GLY A 66 4.81 -2.80 8.46
N PRO A 67 5.09 -2.57 9.75
CA PRO A 67 4.27 -1.63 10.53
C PRO A 67 4.56 -0.17 10.24
N ALA A 68 5.53 0.12 9.37
CA ALA A 68 5.90 1.52 9.10
C ALA A 68 4.96 2.19 8.11
N VAL A 69 3.99 1.47 7.57
CA VAL A 69 3.00 2.05 6.68
C VAL A 69 1.60 1.70 7.18
N THR A 70 0.68 2.64 7.06
CA THR A 70 -0.73 2.45 7.38
C THR A 70 -1.52 2.63 6.09
N VAL A 71 -2.38 1.66 5.79
CA VAL A 71 -3.27 1.79 4.65
C VAL A 71 -4.51 2.57 5.08
N LEU A 72 -4.73 3.71 4.43
CA LEU A 72 -5.91 4.52 4.71
C LEU A 72 -7.08 4.15 3.81
N GLY A 73 -6.79 3.64 2.63
CA GLY A 73 -7.80 3.20 1.69
C GLY A 73 -7.18 2.45 0.55
N PRO A 74 -7.94 1.64 -0.15
CA PRO A 74 -9.36 1.36 0.06
C PRO A 74 -9.60 0.41 1.22
N GLU A 75 -10.81 0.37 1.68
CA GLU A 75 -11.17 -0.45 2.85
C GLU A 75 -10.89 -1.93 2.61
N SER A 76 -11.10 -2.39 1.37
CA SER A 76 -10.83 -3.79 1.05
C SER A 76 -9.36 -4.16 1.25
N LEU A 77 -8.46 -3.24 0.92
CA LEU A 77 -7.03 -3.49 1.13
C LEU A 77 -6.69 -3.48 2.61
N LYS A 78 -7.27 -2.56 3.37
CA LYS A 78 -7.08 -2.55 4.83
C LYS A 78 -7.46 -3.89 5.43
N ASN A 79 -8.62 -4.41 5.03
CA ASN A 79 -9.10 -5.67 5.58
C ASN A 79 -8.20 -6.82 5.17
N GLU A 80 -7.73 -6.82 3.95
CA GLU A 80 -6.85 -7.86 3.46
C GLU A 80 -5.54 -7.90 4.22
N ILE A 81 -4.97 -6.73 4.48
CA ILE A 81 -3.73 -6.63 5.23
C ILE A 81 -3.93 -7.07 6.67
N ARG A 82 -5.07 -6.67 7.27
CA ARG A 82 -5.38 -7.08 8.63
C ARG A 82 -5.49 -8.60 8.73
N GLN A 83 -6.20 -9.21 7.78
CA GLN A 83 -6.35 -10.66 7.78
C GLN A 83 -5.03 -11.37 7.61
N ASN A 84 -4.17 -10.87 6.75
CA ASN A 84 -2.85 -11.46 6.58
C ASN A 84 -2.02 -11.34 7.83
N ALA A 85 -2.09 -10.21 8.51
CA ALA A 85 -1.35 -10.01 9.75
C ALA A 85 -1.82 -11.00 10.81
N GLU A 86 -3.12 -11.24 10.87
CA GLU A 86 -3.65 -12.22 11.81
C GLU A 86 -3.16 -13.62 11.51
N LYS A 87 -3.09 -13.99 10.24
CA LYS A 87 -2.60 -15.30 9.84
C LYS A 87 -1.12 -15.46 10.19
N VAL A 88 -0.34 -14.41 9.96
CA VAL A 88 1.07 -14.43 10.32
C VAL A 88 1.22 -14.60 11.83
N LEU A 89 0.45 -13.82 12.57
CA LEU A 89 0.50 -13.88 14.03
C LEU A 89 0.18 -15.29 14.54
N GLN A 90 -0.82 -15.93 13.93
CA GLN A 90 -1.22 -17.27 14.33
C GLN A 90 -0.07 -18.27 14.21
N LYS A 91 0.78 -18.10 13.22
CA LYS A 91 1.90 -19.03 13.02
C LYS A 91 2.93 -18.95 14.13
N TYR A 92 2.96 -17.84 14.84
CA TYR A 92 3.96 -17.62 15.89
C TYR A 92 3.35 -17.65 17.30
N LYS A 93 2.08 -17.96 17.38
CA LYS A 93 1.44 -18.00 18.70
C LYS A 93 1.60 -19.32 19.39
N GLY A 94 2.11 -20.21 18.76
CA GLY A 94 2.39 -21.36 19.40
C GLY A 94 1.84 -22.42 19.77
#